data_ba5b34d9747d982c74388a37326e00ee
#
_entry.id   ba5b34d9747d982c74388a37326e00ee
#
_cell.length_a   1.000
_cell.length_b   1.000
_cell.length_c   1.000
_cell.angle_alpha   90.00
_cell.angle_beta   90.00
_cell.angle_gamma   90.00
#
_symmetry.space_group_name_H-M   'P 1'
#
loop_
_entity.id
_entity.type
_entity.pdbx_description
1 polymer ?
#
loop_
_entity_poly.entity_id
_entity_poly.type
_entity_poly.pdbx_seq_one_letter_code
_entity_poly.pdbx_strand_id
1 'polypeptide(L)'
;MPSAVLIVASTRVHVDAPEILRIQDTIAALLKEGCAVDVLVPRLSPLFTASLPTGARVFTAPHIPFCGDLPARPSLRRLLAAFVLFLRCYSLVSRRAYDVLHGFDDGVLVVRALDRVTVRTYPYVAEIHRPLSSPGFFKGPRSALARSLERGALRHAAAIILPDEATLARFGGKIPKARVSIIPDPHADFAPESFTYGEFATAIRHVYDYVLRPRRPEA
;
A
#
# COMPACT_ATOMS: atom_id res chain seq x y z
N MET A 1 -8.86 18.72 -12.37
CA MET A 1 -7.45 18.38 -12.62
C MET A 1 -7.30 16.90 -12.32
N PRO A 2 -6.52 16.13 -13.08
CA PRO A 2 -6.30 14.74 -12.76
C PRO A 2 -5.63 14.63 -11.38
N SER A 3 -6.14 13.72 -10.55
CA SER A 3 -5.59 13.50 -9.21
C SER A 3 -4.21 12.85 -9.29
N ALA A 4 -3.29 13.31 -8.46
CA ALA A 4 -1.94 12.76 -8.36
C ALA A 4 -1.86 11.75 -7.20
N VAL A 5 -1.50 10.52 -7.51
CA VAL A 5 -1.43 9.41 -6.57
C VAL A 5 0.01 8.92 -6.45
N LEU A 6 0.50 8.77 -5.21
CA LEU A 6 1.76 8.07 -4.94
C LEU A 6 1.46 6.70 -4.31
N ILE A 7 1.79 5.65 -5.03
CA ILE A 7 1.73 4.28 -4.55
C ILE A 7 3.07 3.90 -3.91
N VAL A 8 3.05 3.40 -2.69
CA VAL A 8 4.22 2.93 -1.95
C VAL A 8 4.08 1.44 -1.69
N ALA A 9 4.87 0.65 -2.39
CA ALA A 9 4.91 -0.79 -2.23
C ALA A 9 6.26 -1.21 -1.66
N SER A 10 6.24 -1.92 -0.53
CA SER A 10 7.46 -2.42 0.13
C SER A 10 7.81 -3.85 -0.25
N THR A 11 6.90 -4.52 -0.96
CA THR A 11 7.05 -5.91 -1.37
C THR A 11 8.08 -6.09 -2.47
N ARG A 12 8.67 -7.28 -2.54
CA ARG A 12 9.48 -7.72 -3.68
C ARG A 12 8.62 -7.68 -4.93
N VAL A 13 9.00 -6.88 -5.89
CA VAL A 13 8.41 -6.92 -7.22
C VAL A 13 9.07 -8.08 -7.98
N HIS A 14 8.67 -9.31 -7.69
CA HIS A 14 8.94 -10.46 -8.55
C HIS A 14 7.81 -10.55 -9.57
N VAL A 15 8.16 -10.75 -10.83
CA VAL A 15 7.27 -10.59 -11.99
C VAL A 15 6.01 -11.47 -11.95
N ASP A 16 6.01 -12.53 -11.14
CA ASP A 16 4.93 -13.54 -11.11
C ASP A 16 4.22 -13.70 -9.74
N ALA A 17 4.43 -12.78 -8.80
CA ALA A 17 3.73 -12.88 -7.52
C ALA A 17 2.34 -12.23 -7.61
N PRO A 18 1.27 -12.85 -7.10
CA PRO A 18 -0.10 -12.31 -7.16
C PRO A 18 -0.21 -10.87 -6.66
N GLU A 19 0.54 -10.54 -5.61
CA GLU A 19 0.54 -9.18 -5.04
C GLU A 19 1.04 -8.13 -6.04
N ILE A 20 1.88 -8.51 -7.00
CA ILE A 20 2.39 -7.58 -8.02
C ILE A 20 1.37 -7.36 -9.11
N LEU A 21 0.71 -8.42 -9.56
CA LEU A 21 -0.36 -8.33 -10.53
C LEU A 21 -1.44 -7.39 -10.00
N ARG A 22 -1.79 -7.51 -8.72
CA ARG A 22 -2.76 -6.62 -8.09
C ARG A 22 -2.29 -5.16 -8.03
N ILE A 23 -1.02 -4.90 -7.73
CA ILE A 23 -0.45 -3.54 -7.78
C ILE A 23 -0.54 -3.01 -9.21
N GLN A 24 -0.21 -3.83 -10.21
CA GLN A 24 -0.30 -3.47 -11.63
C GLN A 24 -1.74 -3.14 -12.03
N ASP A 25 -2.70 -3.94 -11.59
CA ASP A 25 -4.13 -3.73 -11.85
C ASP A 25 -4.65 -2.45 -11.19
N THR A 26 -4.23 -2.19 -9.95
CA THR A 26 -4.57 -0.93 -9.27
C THR A 26 -4.02 0.27 -10.03
N ILE A 27 -2.76 0.20 -10.49
CA ILE A 27 -2.15 1.25 -11.30
C ILE A 27 -2.90 1.42 -12.63
N ALA A 28 -3.21 0.32 -13.32
CA ALA A 28 -3.92 0.36 -14.59
C ALA A 28 -5.34 0.96 -14.44
N ALA A 29 -6.05 0.60 -13.36
CA ALA A 29 -7.36 1.17 -13.05
C ALA A 29 -7.28 2.69 -12.83
N LEU A 30 -6.29 3.17 -12.06
CA LEU A 30 -6.11 4.60 -11.79
C LEU A 30 -5.70 5.39 -13.02
N LEU A 31 -4.80 4.84 -13.85
CA LEU A 31 -4.41 5.45 -15.12
C LEU A 31 -5.59 5.59 -16.08
N LYS A 32 -6.47 4.57 -16.14
CA LYS A 32 -7.69 4.58 -16.96
C LYS A 32 -8.66 5.70 -16.53
N GLU A 33 -8.71 6.01 -15.24
CA GLU A 33 -9.48 7.13 -14.68
C GLU A 33 -8.77 8.50 -14.85
N GLY A 34 -7.64 8.55 -15.53
CA GLY A 34 -6.90 9.78 -15.80
C GLY A 34 -6.07 10.28 -14.62
N CYS A 35 -5.83 9.46 -13.59
CA CYS A 35 -4.95 9.83 -12.50
C CYS A 35 -3.47 9.86 -12.95
N ALA A 36 -2.70 10.80 -12.43
CA ALA A 36 -1.25 10.77 -12.54
C ALA A 36 -0.69 9.83 -11.46
N VAL A 37 -0.12 8.70 -11.85
CA VAL A 37 0.33 7.67 -10.91
C VAL A 37 1.85 7.63 -10.84
N ASP A 38 2.37 7.85 -9.65
CA ASP A 38 3.78 7.64 -9.29
C ASP A 38 3.86 6.40 -8.39
N VAL A 39 4.86 5.55 -8.63
CA VAL A 39 5.04 4.31 -7.86
C VAL A 39 6.42 4.31 -7.24
N LEU A 40 6.49 4.14 -5.92
CA LEU A 40 7.72 4.02 -5.17
C LEU A 40 7.91 2.57 -4.71
N VAL A 41 9.01 1.95 -5.13
CA VAL A 41 9.38 0.57 -4.79
C VAL A 41 10.82 0.50 -4.27
N PRO A 42 11.15 -0.49 -3.42
CA PRO A 42 12.53 -0.70 -3.01
C PRO A 42 13.36 -1.27 -4.16
N ARG A 43 14.58 -0.78 -4.31
CA ARG A 43 15.57 -1.38 -5.22
C ARG A 43 16.33 -2.47 -4.47
N LEU A 44 15.90 -3.72 -4.62
CA LEU A 44 16.47 -4.86 -3.91
C LEU A 44 17.71 -5.44 -4.60
N SER A 45 17.92 -5.15 -5.88
CA SER A 45 19.08 -5.58 -6.66
C SER A 45 19.53 -4.47 -7.61
N PRO A 46 20.83 -4.36 -7.94
CA PRO A 46 21.30 -3.46 -9.00
C PRO A 46 20.64 -3.72 -10.35
N LEU A 47 20.28 -4.99 -10.62
CA LEU A 47 19.63 -5.44 -11.86
C LEU A 47 18.09 -5.37 -11.81
N PHE A 48 17.54 -4.76 -10.76
CA PHE A 48 16.11 -4.66 -10.60
C PHE A 48 15.47 -3.80 -11.69
N THR A 49 14.53 -4.38 -12.42
CA THR A 49 13.66 -3.67 -13.36
C THR A 49 12.21 -3.88 -12.92
N ALA A 50 11.47 -2.81 -12.69
CA ALA A 50 10.05 -2.90 -12.43
C ALA A 50 9.29 -2.91 -13.76
N SER A 51 8.54 -3.97 -14.04
CA SER A 51 7.58 -4.00 -15.15
C SER A 51 6.24 -3.48 -14.62
N LEU A 52 5.89 -2.26 -14.95
CA LEU A 52 4.65 -1.62 -14.53
C LEU A 52 3.89 -1.10 -15.76
N PRO A 53 2.57 -0.88 -15.65
CA PRO A 53 1.75 -0.35 -16.75
C PRO A 53 2.31 0.94 -17.32
N THR A 54 2.29 1.04 -18.65
CA THR A 54 2.73 2.25 -19.38
C THR A 54 1.91 3.46 -18.94
N GLY A 55 2.60 4.56 -18.59
CA GLY A 55 1.98 5.78 -18.06
C GLY A 55 2.25 6.03 -16.59
N ALA A 56 2.59 5.01 -15.80
CA ALA A 56 3.05 5.21 -14.43
C ALA A 56 4.54 5.62 -14.40
N ARG A 57 4.88 6.54 -13.48
CA ARG A 57 6.29 6.88 -13.24
C ARG A 57 6.82 6.07 -12.07
N VAL A 58 7.91 5.35 -12.30
CA VAL A 58 8.52 4.49 -11.29
C VAL A 58 9.68 5.20 -10.60
N PHE A 59 9.63 5.22 -9.28
CA PHE A 59 10.72 5.69 -8.44
C PHE A 59 11.24 4.52 -7.62
N THR A 60 12.55 4.36 -7.58
CA THR A 60 13.17 3.34 -6.74
C THR A 60 13.84 4.01 -5.54
N ALA A 61 13.78 3.35 -4.39
CA ALA A 61 14.64 3.69 -3.28
C ALA A 61 16.09 3.32 -3.62
N PRO A 62 17.09 3.98 -3.02
CA PRO A 62 18.48 3.58 -3.22
C PRO A 62 18.73 2.11 -2.92
N HIS A 63 19.61 1.48 -3.69
CA HIS A 63 20.02 0.11 -3.41
C HIS A 63 20.74 0.03 -2.08
N ILE A 64 20.36 -0.94 -1.25
CA ILE A 64 21.03 -1.21 0.02
C ILE A 64 21.85 -2.50 -0.17
N PRO A 65 23.18 -2.43 -0.05
CA PRO A 65 24.01 -3.63 -0.09
C PRO A 65 23.51 -4.66 0.92
N PHE A 66 23.59 -5.93 0.56
CA PHE A 66 23.15 -7.08 1.38
C PHE A 66 21.65 -7.19 1.67
N CYS A 67 20.80 -6.33 1.06
CA CYS A 67 19.34 -6.41 1.18
C CYS A 67 18.66 -6.99 -0.07
N GLY A 68 19.40 -7.67 -0.94
CA GLY A 68 18.87 -8.27 -2.19
C GLY A 68 17.75 -9.29 -1.96
N ASP A 69 17.84 -10.03 -0.86
CA ASP A 69 16.83 -10.98 -0.41
C ASP A 69 16.30 -10.56 0.96
N LEU A 70 15.24 -9.77 0.96
CA LEU A 70 14.54 -9.45 2.20
C LEU A 70 13.78 -10.70 2.68
N PRO A 71 14.11 -11.24 3.85
CA PRO A 71 13.39 -12.37 4.38
C PRO A 71 11.92 -11.99 4.61
N ALA A 72 11.01 -12.94 4.41
CA ALA A 72 9.60 -12.75 4.74
C ALA A 72 9.41 -12.41 6.23
N ARG A 73 10.34 -12.84 7.09
CA ARG A 73 10.34 -12.55 8.52
C ARG A 73 10.91 -11.16 8.81
N PRO A 74 10.44 -10.48 9.87
CA PRO A 74 11.01 -9.24 10.33
C PRO A 74 12.50 -9.38 10.64
N SER A 75 13.27 -8.50 10.06
CA SER A 75 14.71 -8.46 10.22
C SER A 75 15.21 -7.01 10.24
N LEU A 76 16.41 -6.80 10.75
CA LEU A 76 17.06 -5.49 10.70
C LEU A 76 17.17 -4.97 9.26
N ARG A 77 17.43 -5.88 8.30
CA ARG A 77 17.48 -5.55 6.86
C ARG A 77 16.16 -5.00 6.34
N ARG A 78 15.03 -5.62 6.75
CA ARG A 78 13.68 -5.15 6.37
C ARG A 78 13.37 -3.79 6.99
N LEU A 79 13.75 -3.57 8.25
CA LEU A 79 13.61 -2.27 8.90
C LEU A 79 14.44 -1.19 8.20
N LEU A 80 15.69 -1.50 7.84
CA LEU A 80 16.55 -0.59 7.09
C LEU A 80 15.97 -0.28 5.71
N ALA A 81 15.46 -1.29 4.99
CA ALA A 81 14.81 -1.09 3.70
C ALA A 81 13.56 -0.20 3.82
N ALA A 82 12.73 -0.42 4.84
CA ALA A 82 11.58 0.41 5.13
C ALA A 82 11.97 1.86 5.45
N PHE A 83 13.07 2.05 6.21
CA PHE A 83 13.58 3.38 6.52
C PHE A 83 14.09 4.12 5.27
N VAL A 84 14.85 3.45 4.41
CA VAL A 84 15.32 4.05 3.14
C VAL A 84 14.15 4.36 2.21
N LEU A 85 13.14 3.48 2.17
CA LEU A 85 11.89 3.72 1.43
C LEU A 85 11.17 4.95 1.98
N PHE A 86 11.10 5.10 3.31
CA PHE A 86 10.53 6.26 3.98
C PHE A 86 11.27 7.56 3.59
N LEU A 87 12.61 7.59 3.65
CA LEU A 87 13.38 8.76 3.25
C LEU A 87 13.15 9.15 1.80
N ARG A 88 13.04 8.15 0.92
CA ARG A 88 12.74 8.40 -0.49
C ARG A 88 11.32 8.91 -0.69
N CYS A 89 10.36 8.34 0.02
CA CYS A 89 8.97 8.79 0.03
C CYS A 89 8.88 10.26 0.49
N TYR A 90 9.52 10.59 1.61
CA TYR A 90 9.60 11.96 2.12
C TYR A 90 10.19 12.95 1.09
N SER A 91 11.30 12.57 0.44
CA SER A 91 11.89 13.37 -0.64
C SER A 91 10.94 13.60 -1.82
N LEU A 92 10.12 12.61 -2.18
CA LEU A 92 9.16 12.74 -3.27
C LEU A 92 8.02 13.70 -2.90
N VAL A 93 7.40 13.53 -1.74
CA VAL A 93 6.27 14.38 -1.31
C VAL A 93 6.70 15.81 -0.99
N SER A 94 7.98 16.03 -0.65
CA SER A 94 8.54 17.38 -0.47
C SER A 94 8.75 18.12 -1.79
N ARG A 95 8.86 17.39 -2.89
CA ARG A 95 9.14 17.97 -4.22
C ARG A 95 7.94 17.97 -5.16
N ARG A 96 6.91 17.17 -4.84
CA ARG A 96 5.72 16.97 -5.67
C ARG A 96 4.48 16.99 -4.81
N ALA A 97 3.43 17.60 -5.32
CA ALA A 97 2.13 17.54 -4.69
C ALA A 97 1.43 16.25 -5.09
N TYR A 98 0.96 15.52 -4.09
CA TYR A 98 0.08 14.37 -4.27
C TYR A 98 -1.25 14.66 -3.57
N ASP A 99 -2.32 14.13 -4.13
CA ASP A 99 -3.66 14.24 -3.55
C ASP A 99 -3.98 13.05 -2.64
N VAL A 100 -3.42 11.88 -2.97
CA VAL A 100 -3.58 10.64 -2.19
C VAL A 100 -2.26 9.87 -2.15
N LEU A 101 -1.97 9.30 -0.99
CA LEU A 101 -0.92 8.29 -0.83
C LEU A 101 -1.57 6.92 -0.72
N HIS A 102 -1.03 5.90 -1.36
CA HIS A 102 -1.53 4.54 -1.28
C HIS A 102 -0.41 3.60 -0.83
N GLY A 103 -0.57 3.02 0.35
CA GLY A 103 0.39 2.05 0.89
C GLY A 103 -0.09 0.62 0.69
N PHE A 104 0.77 -0.23 0.13
CA PHE A 104 0.57 -1.68 0.07
C PHE A 104 1.35 -2.38 1.17
N ASP A 105 0.69 -3.22 1.97
CA ASP A 105 1.26 -3.99 3.06
C ASP A 105 2.16 -3.14 4.00
N ASP A 106 3.45 -3.43 4.10
CA ASP A 106 4.39 -2.63 4.91
C ASP A 106 4.48 -1.17 4.43
N GLY A 107 4.17 -0.87 3.17
CA GLY A 107 4.10 0.47 2.62
C GLY A 107 3.12 1.37 3.38
N VAL A 108 2.08 0.77 3.97
CA VAL A 108 1.13 1.48 4.85
C VAL A 108 1.83 2.11 6.04
N LEU A 109 2.82 1.43 6.64
CA LEU A 109 3.60 1.97 7.76
C LEU A 109 4.48 3.13 7.32
N VAL A 110 5.05 3.05 6.11
CA VAL A 110 5.86 4.14 5.52
C VAL A 110 5.00 5.38 5.33
N VAL A 111 3.82 5.22 4.71
CA VAL A 111 2.88 6.32 4.49
C VAL A 111 2.39 6.91 5.81
N ARG A 112 2.08 6.07 6.80
CA ARG A 112 1.68 6.54 8.14
C ARG A 112 2.79 7.29 8.87
N ALA A 113 4.03 6.82 8.77
CA ALA A 113 5.18 7.52 9.36
C ALA A 113 5.36 8.90 8.70
N LEU A 114 5.17 8.97 7.38
CA LEU A 114 5.22 10.21 6.63
C LEU A 114 4.17 11.21 7.10
N ASP A 115 2.91 10.78 7.24
CA ASP A 115 1.80 11.60 7.72
C ASP A 115 2.06 12.22 9.10
N ARG A 116 2.90 11.57 9.94
CA ARG A 116 3.28 12.09 11.26
C ARG A 116 4.39 13.14 11.24
N VAL A 117 5.26 13.11 10.23
CA VAL A 117 6.45 13.99 10.20
C VAL A 117 6.29 15.13 9.20
N THR A 118 5.31 15.08 8.31
CA THR A 118 5.01 16.16 7.37
C THR A 118 4.00 17.13 7.97
N VAL A 119 4.19 18.42 7.70
CA VAL A 119 3.22 19.46 8.08
C VAL A 119 1.92 19.31 7.27
N ARG A 120 2.03 18.85 6.03
CA ARG A 120 0.88 18.58 5.17
C ARG A 120 0.32 17.19 5.48
N THR A 121 -0.93 17.14 5.85
CA THR A 121 -1.69 15.89 5.99
C THR A 121 -2.09 15.38 4.61
N TYR A 122 -1.76 14.12 4.36
CA TYR A 122 -2.16 13.45 3.12
C TYR A 122 -3.25 12.41 3.44
N PRO A 123 -4.42 12.47 2.78
CA PRO A 123 -5.31 11.32 2.84
C PRO A 123 -4.59 10.10 2.27
N TYR A 124 -4.70 8.95 2.94
CA TYR A 124 -4.08 7.76 2.40
C TYR A 124 -5.00 6.55 2.42
N VAL A 125 -4.82 5.71 1.40
CA VAL A 125 -5.42 4.39 1.26
C VAL A 125 -4.44 3.37 1.84
N ALA A 126 -4.93 2.49 2.67
CA ALA A 126 -4.17 1.36 3.22
C ALA A 126 -4.68 0.06 2.60
N GLU A 127 -3.86 -0.62 1.83
CA GLU A 127 -4.19 -1.92 1.27
C GLU A 127 -3.34 -3.01 1.93
N ILE A 128 -3.98 -3.99 2.56
CA ILE A 128 -3.33 -5.04 3.34
C ILE A 128 -3.73 -6.41 2.81
N HIS A 129 -2.78 -7.13 2.27
CA HIS A 129 -2.94 -8.53 1.83
C HIS A 129 -2.38 -9.49 2.87
N ARG A 130 -1.25 -9.11 3.46
CA ARG A 130 -0.56 -9.90 4.47
C ARG A 130 -0.39 -9.11 5.76
N PRO A 131 -1.37 -9.20 6.68
CA PRO A 131 -1.23 -8.53 7.96
C PRO A 131 0.08 -8.86 8.66
N LEU A 132 0.81 -7.86 9.15
CA LEU A 132 2.01 -8.04 9.95
C LEU A 132 1.74 -8.85 11.22
N SER A 133 0.47 -8.87 11.64
CA SER A 133 -0.02 -9.64 12.77
C SER A 133 -0.26 -11.11 12.47
N SER A 134 -0.03 -11.57 11.24
CA SER A 134 -0.24 -12.97 10.86
C SER A 134 0.61 -13.95 11.68
N PRO A 135 0.06 -15.14 12.03
CA PRO A 135 0.80 -16.16 12.74
C PRO A 135 2.10 -16.49 12.01
N GLY A 136 3.22 -16.55 12.75
CA GLY A 136 4.54 -16.85 12.17
C GLY A 136 5.41 -15.64 11.84
N PHE A 137 4.86 -14.43 11.70
CA PHE A 137 5.67 -13.22 11.47
C PHE A 137 6.46 -12.81 12.71
N PHE A 138 5.80 -12.72 13.86
CA PHE A 138 6.41 -12.31 15.13
C PHE A 138 5.99 -13.26 16.26
N LYS A 139 6.89 -13.50 17.21
CA LYS A 139 6.59 -14.20 18.46
C LYS A 139 6.74 -13.24 19.65
N GLY A 140 5.94 -13.44 20.70
CA GLY A 140 6.05 -12.72 21.94
C GLY A 140 5.72 -11.20 21.83
N PRO A 141 6.38 -10.33 22.62
CA PRO A 141 6.06 -8.89 22.69
C PRO A 141 6.22 -8.14 21.35
N ARG A 142 7.08 -8.61 20.45
CA ARG A 142 7.24 -8.04 19.11
C ARG A 142 5.97 -8.17 18.27
N SER A 143 5.20 -9.24 18.45
CA SER A 143 3.90 -9.43 17.81
C SER A 143 2.88 -8.38 18.28
N ALA A 144 2.89 -8.03 19.58
CA ALA A 144 2.00 -7.01 20.11
C ALA A 144 2.34 -5.61 19.56
N LEU A 145 3.63 -5.28 19.45
CA LEU A 145 4.10 -4.03 18.86
C LEU A 145 3.71 -3.94 17.37
N ALA A 146 3.96 -4.98 16.59
CA ALA A 146 3.60 -5.00 15.17
C ALA A 146 2.09 -4.80 14.97
N ARG A 147 1.27 -5.51 15.75
CA ARG A 147 -0.19 -5.32 15.75
C ARG A 147 -0.61 -3.90 16.13
N SER A 148 0.08 -3.29 17.09
CA SER A 148 -0.22 -1.93 17.53
C SER A 148 0.10 -0.91 16.44
N LEU A 149 1.25 -1.04 15.78
CA LEU A 149 1.67 -0.17 14.67
C LEU A 149 0.73 -0.30 13.49
N GLU A 150 0.41 -1.51 13.07
CA GLU A 150 -0.50 -1.80 11.97
C GLU A 150 -1.89 -1.23 12.23
N ARG A 151 -2.47 -1.50 13.40
CA ARG A 151 -3.78 -0.93 13.79
C ARG A 151 -3.74 0.59 13.88
N GLY A 152 -2.65 1.14 14.41
CA GLY A 152 -2.44 2.59 14.47
C GLY A 152 -2.43 3.22 13.08
N ALA A 153 -1.81 2.55 12.10
CA ALA A 153 -1.84 2.99 10.72
C ALA A 153 -3.25 2.90 10.13
N LEU A 154 -3.92 1.75 10.26
CA LEU A 154 -5.26 1.56 9.70
C LEU A 154 -6.33 2.50 10.28
N ARG A 155 -6.26 2.83 11.57
CA ARG A 155 -7.19 3.78 12.19
C ARG A 155 -7.15 5.19 11.57
N HIS A 156 -6.03 5.59 11.01
CA HIS A 156 -5.85 6.92 10.44
C HIS A 156 -5.98 6.91 8.91
N ALA A 157 -6.07 5.73 8.29
CA ALA A 157 -6.30 5.63 6.86
C ALA A 157 -7.65 6.26 6.48
N ALA A 158 -7.68 6.96 5.35
CA ALA A 158 -8.90 7.51 4.79
C ALA A 158 -9.80 6.40 4.24
N ALA A 159 -9.19 5.35 3.67
CA ALA A 159 -9.86 4.12 3.27
C ALA A 159 -8.92 2.93 3.49
N ILE A 160 -9.52 1.75 3.67
CA ILE A 160 -8.81 0.48 3.90
C ILE A 160 -9.32 -0.51 2.87
N ILE A 161 -8.41 -1.16 2.15
CA ILE A 161 -8.72 -2.23 1.20
C ILE A 161 -8.18 -3.53 1.77
N LEU A 162 -9.03 -4.55 1.81
CA LEU A 162 -8.69 -5.91 2.25
C LEU A 162 -9.15 -6.91 1.19
N PRO A 163 -8.43 -8.03 1.00
CA PRO A 163 -8.78 -9.02 -0.02
C PRO A 163 -10.01 -9.85 0.35
N ASP A 164 -10.27 -10.04 1.65
CA ASP A 164 -11.31 -10.93 2.13
C ASP A 164 -11.77 -10.61 3.56
N GLU A 165 -12.93 -11.16 3.94
CA GLU A 165 -13.51 -11.04 5.28
C GLU A 165 -12.66 -11.76 6.36
N ALA A 166 -11.91 -12.81 6.00
CA ALA A 166 -11.03 -13.49 6.96
C ALA A 166 -9.88 -12.57 7.39
N THR A 167 -9.36 -11.77 6.47
CA THR A 167 -8.38 -10.72 6.78
C THR A 167 -8.99 -9.65 7.69
N LEU A 168 -10.22 -9.21 7.44
CA LEU A 168 -10.94 -8.27 8.30
C LEU A 168 -11.12 -8.85 9.72
N ALA A 169 -11.51 -10.11 9.84
CA ALA A 169 -11.73 -10.77 11.13
C ALA A 169 -10.46 -10.81 12.00
N ARG A 170 -9.26 -10.89 11.40
CA ARG A 170 -7.97 -10.86 12.12
C ARG A 170 -7.74 -9.56 12.87
N PHE A 171 -8.34 -8.45 12.44
CA PHE A 171 -8.25 -7.18 13.14
C PHE A 171 -9.21 -7.06 14.32
N GLY A 172 -10.15 -8.01 14.50
CA GLY A 172 -11.00 -8.13 15.68
C GLY A 172 -11.84 -6.89 15.99
N GLY A 173 -12.41 -6.24 14.97
CA GLY A 173 -13.25 -5.06 15.13
C GLY A 173 -12.51 -3.78 15.58
N LYS A 174 -11.18 -3.81 15.61
CA LYS A 174 -10.34 -2.69 16.10
C LYS A 174 -10.01 -1.64 15.03
N ILE A 175 -10.54 -1.81 13.81
CA ILE A 175 -10.41 -0.86 12.71
C ILE A 175 -11.79 -0.30 12.33
N PRO A 176 -11.86 0.94 11.79
CA PRO A 176 -13.14 1.58 11.47
C PRO A 176 -13.80 0.90 10.26
N LYS A 177 -14.80 0.06 10.50
CA LYS A 177 -15.51 -0.71 9.45
C LYS A 177 -16.09 0.16 8.35
N ALA A 178 -16.54 1.38 8.67
CA ALA A 178 -17.08 2.31 7.68
C ALA A 178 -16.08 2.76 6.61
N ARG A 179 -14.78 2.49 6.79
CA ARG A 179 -13.71 2.82 5.83
C ARG A 179 -13.14 1.59 5.14
N VAL A 180 -13.69 0.40 5.42
CA VAL A 180 -13.19 -0.87 4.87
C VAL A 180 -13.95 -1.22 3.61
N SER A 181 -13.22 -1.51 2.55
CA SER A 181 -13.70 -2.12 1.32
C SER A 181 -13.09 -3.51 1.17
N ILE A 182 -13.92 -4.52 1.02
CA ILE A 182 -13.45 -5.86 0.68
C ILE A 182 -13.42 -5.94 -0.84
N ILE A 183 -12.21 -6.03 -1.39
CA ILE A 183 -11.98 -6.13 -2.83
C ILE A 183 -11.16 -7.39 -3.07
N PRO A 184 -11.75 -8.47 -3.57
CA PRO A 184 -11.04 -9.71 -3.86
C PRO A 184 -9.85 -9.48 -4.81
N ASP A 185 -8.84 -10.32 -4.68
CA ASP A 185 -7.74 -10.34 -5.62
C ASP A 185 -8.16 -11.15 -6.86
N PRO A 186 -8.23 -10.55 -8.05
CA PRO A 186 -8.66 -11.26 -9.26
C PRO A 186 -7.67 -12.37 -9.68
N HIS A 187 -6.46 -12.36 -9.12
CA HIS A 187 -5.41 -13.36 -9.42
C HIS A 187 -5.26 -14.41 -8.33
N ALA A 188 -6.07 -14.35 -7.26
CA ALA A 188 -6.02 -15.35 -6.21
C ALA A 188 -6.74 -16.64 -6.64
N ASP A 189 -6.17 -17.80 -6.27
CA ASP A 189 -6.76 -19.12 -6.54
C ASP A 189 -8.20 -19.28 -5.98
N PHE A 190 -8.55 -18.43 -5.02
CA PHE A 190 -9.86 -18.41 -4.35
C PHE A 190 -10.71 -17.19 -4.73
N ALA A 191 -10.35 -16.47 -5.79
CA ALA A 191 -11.22 -15.40 -6.29
C ALA A 191 -12.57 -16.00 -6.71
N PRO A 192 -13.71 -15.35 -6.41
CA PRO A 192 -14.98 -15.77 -6.95
C PRO A 192 -14.89 -15.84 -8.49
N GLU A 193 -15.31 -16.94 -9.10
CA GLU A 193 -15.25 -17.12 -10.57
C GLU A 193 -15.93 -15.98 -11.35
N SER A 194 -16.88 -15.29 -10.70
CA SER A 194 -17.58 -14.14 -11.25
C SER A 194 -16.85 -12.81 -11.09
N PHE A 195 -15.77 -12.72 -10.28
CA PHE A 195 -15.10 -11.45 -10.00
C PHE A 195 -14.12 -11.10 -11.13
N THR A 196 -14.50 -10.13 -11.92
CA THR A 196 -13.76 -9.69 -13.11
C THR A 196 -12.84 -8.52 -12.83
N TYR A 197 -11.84 -8.32 -13.70
CA TYR A 197 -11.01 -7.10 -13.67
C TYR A 197 -11.85 -5.80 -13.75
N GLY A 198 -12.96 -5.81 -14.47
CA GLY A 198 -13.86 -4.65 -14.58
C GLY A 198 -14.49 -4.28 -13.24
N GLU A 199 -14.91 -5.28 -12.47
CA GLU A 199 -15.45 -5.09 -11.12
C GLU A 199 -14.37 -4.64 -10.15
N PHE A 200 -13.15 -5.20 -10.23
CA PHE A 200 -12.00 -4.76 -9.49
C PHE A 200 -11.71 -3.27 -9.74
N ALA A 201 -11.58 -2.87 -11.00
CA ALA A 201 -11.29 -1.49 -11.38
C ALA A 201 -12.39 -0.53 -10.89
N THR A 202 -13.65 -0.94 -10.97
CA THR A 202 -14.80 -0.17 -10.46
C THR A 202 -14.74 -0.02 -8.95
N ALA A 203 -14.41 -1.08 -8.22
CA ALA A 203 -14.28 -1.04 -6.77
C ALA A 203 -13.13 -0.12 -6.32
N ILE A 204 -11.96 -0.22 -6.97
CA ILE A 204 -10.83 0.69 -6.73
C ILE A 204 -11.24 2.15 -6.97
N ARG A 205 -11.90 2.43 -8.09
CA ARG A 205 -12.41 3.77 -8.39
C ARG A 205 -13.32 4.30 -7.28
N HIS A 206 -14.28 3.53 -6.80
CA HIS A 206 -15.17 3.95 -5.71
C HIS A 206 -14.41 4.32 -4.42
N VAL A 207 -13.35 3.57 -4.08
CA VAL A 207 -12.49 3.91 -2.93
C VAL A 207 -11.84 5.27 -3.14
N TYR A 208 -11.28 5.54 -4.32
CA TYR A 208 -10.63 6.81 -4.59
C TYR A 208 -11.61 7.98 -4.69
N ASP A 209 -12.77 7.79 -5.28
CA ASP A 209 -13.85 8.78 -5.29
C ASP A 209 -14.25 9.17 -3.86
N TYR A 210 -14.32 8.19 -2.95
CA TYR A 210 -14.60 8.44 -1.54
C TYR A 210 -13.48 9.25 -0.86
N VAL A 211 -12.23 8.90 -1.10
CA VAL A 211 -11.06 9.55 -0.48
C VAL A 211 -10.83 10.97 -1.01
N LEU A 212 -11.09 11.19 -2.30
CA LEU A 212 -10.88 12.46 -2.99
C LEU A 212 -12.05 13.44 -2.82
N ARG A 213 -13.21 13.00 -2.35
CA ARG A 213 -14.31 13.91 -2.07
C ARG A 213 -13.89 14.94 -1.02
N PRO A 214 -14.11 16.23 -1.28
CA PRO A 214 -13.85 17.25 -0.27
C PRO A 214 -14.66 16.90 0.99
N ARG A 215 -13.97 16.68 2.09
CA ARG A 215 -14.66 16.50 3.38
C ARG A 215 -15.37 17.80 3.68
N ARG A 216 -16.70 17.78 3.71
CA ARG A 216 -17.46 18.89 4.28
C ARG A 216 -16.96 19.05 5.73
N PRO A 217 -16.57 20.26 6.15
CA PRO A 217 -16.28 20.49 7.56
C PRO A 217 -17.51 20.04 8.34
N GLU A 218 -17.29 19.13 9.28
CA GLU A 218 -18.33 18.76 10.25
C GLU A 218 -18.67 20.04 11.01
N ALA A 219 -19.94 20.47 10.88
CA ALA A 219 -20.45 21.67 11.51
C ALA A 219 -20.60 21.49 13.01
#